data_3d90d9bef769d354351184ec29511f10
#
_entry.id   3d90d9bef769d354351184ec29511f10
#
_cell.length_a   1.000
_cell.length_b   1.000
_cell.length_c   1.000
_cell.angle_alpha   90.00
_cell.angle_beta   90.00
_cell.angle_gamma   90.00
#
_symmetry.space_group_name_H-M   'P 1'
#
loop_
_entity.id
_entity.type
_entity.pdbx_description
1 polymer ?
#
loop_
_entity_poly.entity_id
_entity_poly.type
_entity_poly.pdbx_seq_one_letter_code
_entity_poly.pdbx_strand_id
1 'polypeptide(L)'
;MSTNSRSINSRSTNSRIANFRSYDVTARRAEIVRQTDLTEADIAVYDAADGLTIDQADRMVENVLGVIGIPVGVATNFTINGKDYLIPLATEEPSVVAAASNAARIARGLGGFHVSSTQPIMQAQIQLVDVVDPAAARIRLLEAREEIIALANEQDPKLVSVGGGVKDISVRIVSSDKATYVVLHLHVDVRDAMGANAVNTMAEAIADRVAEIGGGHVVLRILTNKADLRLTRVRAVFDAELIGGAEVVDNLIHAARLAELDPYRAATHNKGIMNGISAVVLATGNDTRAVEAGCHSHAVNADGIYSSLSHFEKNADGNIVGTLELPMPVGLVGGATKVHPVAQAAIKMLGVESAEELAGIILAVGLAQNLAAVRVLASEGVQRGHMGLHARNIAATAGAQKSEIDAVVARLIADKSIRVEHAEKVLAEIRGGN
;
A
#
# COMPACT_ATOMS: atom_id res chain seq x y z
N MET A 1 -15.72 -40.05 7.26
CA MET A 1 -14.45 -40.66 7.65
C MET A 1 -13.51 -40.64 6.48
N SER A 2 -12.38 -40.16 6.62
CA SER A 2 -11.20 -39.90 5.80
C SER A 2 -10.91 -38.42 5.65
N THR A 3 -10.20 -37.92 6.63
CA THR A 3 -9.53 -36.63 6.64
C THR A 3 -8.34 -36.69 5.69
N ASN A 4 -8.51 -36.21 4.47
CA ASN A 4 -7.37 -35.97 3.58
C ASN A 4 -6.69 -34.66 3.98
N SER A 5 -5.77 -34.74 4.94
CA SER A 5 -4.79 -33.71 5.21
C SER A 5 -3.84 -33.63 4.01
N ARG A 6 -4.12 -32.74 3.08
CA ARG A 6 -3.10 -32.29 2.12
C ARG A 6 -2.04 -31.52 2.91
N SER A 7 -0.94 -32.16 3.22
CA SER A 7 0.29 -31.47 3.59
C SER A 7 0.74 -30.69 2.35
N ILE A 8 0.36 -29.42 2.29
CA ILE A 8 0.94 -28.48 1.35
C ILE A 8 2.36 -28.22 1.88
N ASN A 9 3.34 -28.84 1.26
CA ASN A 9 4.73 -28.42 1.38
C ASN A 9 4.82 -27.04 0.75
N SER A 10 4.53 -25.98 1.52
CA SER A 10 4.79 -24.61 1.10
C SER A 10 6.30 -24.49 0.90
N ARG A 11 6.74 -24.22 -0.33
CA ARG A 11 8.14 -23.94 -0.62
C ARG A 11 8.56 -22.73 0.21
N SER A 12 9.69 -22.83 0.88
CA SER A 12 10.30 -21.70 1.57
C SER A 12 10.76 -20.69 0.52
N THR A 13 10.10 -19.56 0.39
CA THR A 13 10.51 -18.45 -0.47
C THR A 13 11.84 -17.90 0.00
N ASN A 14 12.80 -17.71 -0.91
CA ASN A 14 14.02 -16.97 -0.64
C ASN A 14 13.97 -15.63 -1.40
N SER A 15 13.81 -14.54 -0.68
CA SER A 15 13.73 -13.20 -1.27
C SER A 15 15.12 -12.60 -1.60
N ARG A 16 16.22 -13.22 -1.16
CA ARG A 16 17.58 -12.78 -1.43
C ARG A 16 18.08 -13.38 -2.75
N ILE A 17 17.75 -12.73 -3.86
CA ILE A 17 18.18 -13.17 -5.20
C ILE A 17 19.35 -12.29 -5.66
N ALA A 18 20.53 -12.89 -5.78
CA ALA A 18 21.73 -12.17 -6.24
C ALA A 18 21.55 -11.71 -7.69
N ASN A 19 21.94 -10.46 -7.97
CA ASN A 19 21.92 -9.87 -9.32
C ASN A 19 20.57 -9.93 -10.05
N PHE A 20 19.44 -10.04 -9.35
CA PHE A 20 18.10 -10.14 -9.96
C PHE A 20 17.80 -9.02 -10.96
N ARG A 21 18.32 -7.81 -10.70
CA ARG A 21 18.16 -6.66 -11.60
C ARG A 21 18.85 -6.86 -12.97
N SER A 22 19.93 -7.62 -13.03
CA SER A 22 20.67 -7.88 -14.28
C SER A 22 20.03 -8.94 -15.17
N TYR A 23 19.07 -9.73 -14.63
CA TYR A 23 18.34 -10.72 -15.39
C TYR A 23 17.45 -10.02 -16.45
N ASP A 24 17.28 -10.67 -17.60
CA ASP A 24 16.22 -10.27 -18.52
C ASP A 24 14.85 -10.68 -17.99
N VAL A 25 13.77 -10.28 -18.67
CA VAL A 25 12.39 -10.52 -18.21
C VAL A 25 12.09 -12.02 -18.10
N THR A 26 12.55 -12.82 -19.06
CA THR A 26 12.32 -14.29 -19.09
C THR A 26 13.01 -14.97 -17.91
N ALA A 27 14.27 -14.64 -17.66
CA ALA A 27 15.03 -15.18 -16.52
C ALA A 27 14.43 -14.74 -15.17
N ARG A 28 13.94 -13.49 -15.06
CA ARG A 28 13.24 -13.03 -13.85
C ARG A 28 11.97 -13.83 -13.59
N ARG A 29 11.14 -14.05 -14.62
CA ARG A 29 9.90 -14.84 -14.51
C ARG A 29 10.19 -16.28 -14.08
N ALA A 30 11.18 -16.93 -14.70
CA ALA A 30 11.59 -18.27 -14.32
C ALA A 30 12.07 -18.33 -12.85
N GLU A 31 12.83 -17.34 -12.41
CA GLU A 31 13.28 -17.27 -11.01
C GLU A 31 12.13 -17.06 -10.02
N ILE A 32 11.15 -16.21 -10.35
CA ILE A 32 9.95 -16.02 -9.52
C ILE A 32 9.15 -17.31 -9.40
N VAL A 33 8.91 -18.03 -10.50
CA VAL A 33 8.25 -19.35 -10.49
C VAL A 33 9.04 -20.34 -9.63
N ARG A 34 10.36 -20.32 -9.68
CA ARG A 34 11.21 -21.20 -8.88
C ARG A 34 11.11 -20.92 -7.37
N GLN A 35 10.92 -19.67 -6.97
CA GLN A 35 10.90 -19.20 -5.56
C GLN A 35 9.51 -19.18 -4.93
N THR A 36 8.45 -19.27 -5.72
CA THR A 36 7.06 -19.12 -5.26
C THR A 36 6.21 -20.32 -5.70
N ASP A 37 4.94 -20.33 -5.31
CA ASP A 37 3.97 -21.35 -5.74
C ASP A 37 3.30 -21.03 -7.10
N LEU A 38 3.81 -20.01 -7.83
CA LEU A 38 3.32 -19.68 -9.17
C LEU A 38 3.64 -20.81 -10.16
N THR A 39 2.70 -21.02 -11.07
CA THR A 39 2.88 -21.88 -12.26
C THR A 39 3.26 -21.03 -13.47
N GLU A 40 3.66 -21.68 -14.57
CA GLU A 40 3.87 -21.01 -15.86
C GLU A 40 2.60 -20.29 -16.36
N ALA A 41 1.43 -20.86 -16.10
CA ALA A 41 0.16 -20.21 -16.43
C ALA A 41 -0.10 -18.94 -15.59
N ASP A 42 0.27 -18.96 -14.30
CA ASP A 42 0.12 -17.79 -13.44
C ASP A 42 1.07 -16.66 -13.87
N ILE A 43 2.29 -16.98 -14.33
CA ILE A 43 3.25 -15.96 -14.76
C ILE A 43 2.93 -15.39 -16.14
N ALA A 44 2.25 -16.18 -17.00
CA ALA A 44 1.85 -15.74 -18.33
C ALA A 44 0.88 -14.55 -18.32
N VAL A 45 0.07 -14.39 -17.26
CA VAL A 45 -0.87 -13.25 -17.14
C VAL A 45 -0.19 -11.88 -17.08
N TYR A 46 1.15 -11.86 -16.88
CA TYR A 46 1.93 -10.62 -16.96
C TYR A 46 2.32 -10.23 -18.40
N ASP A 47 2.01 -11.05 -19.39
CA ASP A 47 2.09 -10.64 -20.78
C ASP A 47 0.89 -9.76 -21.13
N ALA A 48 1.12 -8.72 -21.93
CA ALA A 48 0.07 -7.76 -22.26
C ALA A 48 -1.13 -8.41 -22.99
N ALA A 49 -0.90 -9.51 -23.69
CA ALA A 49 -1.96 -10.25 -24.41
C ALA A 49 -2.79 -11.15 -23.50
N ASP A 50 -2.23 -11.62 -22.37
CA ASP A 50 -2.83 -12.64 -21.48
C ASP A 50 -3.31 -12.03 -20.14
N GLY A 51 -3.20 -10.72 -19.98
CA GLY A 51 -3.64 -9.99 -18.80
C GLY A 51 -5.16 -9.81 -18.74
N LEU A 52 -5.61 -8.60 -18.38
CA LEU A 52 -7.03 -8.26 -18.34
C LEU A 52 -7.60 -8.17 -19.76
N THR A 53 -8.52 -9.05 -20.11
CA THR A 53 -9.20 -9.02 -21.44
C THR A 53 -10.23 -7.89 -21.50
N ILE A 54 -10.60 -7.46 -22.71
CA ILE A 54 -11.66 -6.44 -22.92
C ILE A 54 -12.99 -6.91 -22.32
N ASP A 55 -13.37 -8.17 -22.52
CA ASP A 55 -14.61 -8.74 -21.97
C ASP A 55 -14.62 -8.75 -20.42
N GLN A 56 -13.47 -8.92 -19.79
CA GLN A 56 -13.36 -8.83 -18.33
C GLN A 56 -13.45 -7.36 -17.89
N ALA A 57 -12.77 -6.45 -18.58
CA ALA A 57 -12.78 -5.02 -18.30
C ALA A 57 -14.21 -4.43 -18.44
N ASP A 58 -14.95 -4.82 -19.47
CA ASP A 58 -16.34 -4.38 -19.71
C ASP A 58 -17.32 -4.81 -18.61
N ARG A 59 -17.00 -5.91 -17.91
CA ARG A 59 -17.75 -6.33 -16.70
C ARG A 59 -17.29 -5.62 -15.43
N MET A 60 -16.15 -4.93 -15.45
CA MET A 60 -15.61 -4.24 -14.27
C MET A 60 -16.03 -2.78 -14.19
N VAL A 61 -16.09 -2.10 -15.34
CA VAL A 61 -16.50 -0.69 -15.43
C VAL A 61 -17.36 -0.46 -16.67
N GLU A 62 -18.18 0.58 -16.64
CA GLU A 62 -19.08 0.97 -17.73
C GLU A 62 -18.31 1.63 -18.87
N ASN A 63 -18.83 1.50 -20.10
CA ASN A 63 -18.35 2.20 -21.31
C ASN A 63 -16.85 1.97 -21.61
N VAL A 64 -16.38 0.75 -21.43
CA VAL A 64 -14.97 0.38 -21.66
C VAL A 64 -14.53 0.64 -23.09
N LEU A 65 -13.37 1.30 -23.24
CA LEU A 65 -12.68 1.49 -24.52
C LEU A 65 -11.43 0.60 -24.62
N GLY A 66 -10.81 0.25 -23.49
CA GLY A 66 -9.55 -0.47 -23.47
C GLY A 66 -8.96 -0.59 -22.08
N VAL A 67 -7.72 -1.06 -21.99
CA VAL A 67 -6.95 -1.26 -20.77
C VAL A 67 -5.66 -0.44 -20.81
N ILE A 68 -5.30 0.19 -19.71
CA ILE A 68 -4.01 0.86 -19.56
C ILE A 68 -3.04 -0.11 -18.88
N GLY A 69 -1.92 -0.43 -19.54
CA GLY A 69 -0.84 -1.24 -18.98
C GLY A 69 0.03 -0.44 -18.01
N ILE A 70 0.15 -0.91 -16.77
CA ILE A 70 1.08 -0.38 -15.78
C ILE A 70 2.17 -1.43 -15.54
N PRO A 71 3.48 -1.07 -15.57
CA PRO A 71 4.55 -2.02 -15.32
C PRO A 71 4.45 -2.66 -13.95
N VAL A 72 4.70 -3.97 -13.87
CA VAL A 72 4.81 -4.70 -12.59
C VAL A 72 6.24 -5.16 -12.39
N GLY A 73 6.86 -4.70 -11.33
CA GLY A 73 8.16 -5.16 -10.86
C GLY A 73 8.03 -6.00 -9.58
N VAL A 74 9.12 -6.66 -9.19
CA VAL A 74 9.17 -7.44 -7.95
C VAL A 74 10.27 -6.93 -7.05
N ALA A 75 9.91 -6.50 -5.84
CA ALA A 75 10.87 -6.15 -4.80
C ALA A 75 11.39 -7.40 -4.10
N THR A 76 12.68 -7.39 -3.82
CA THR A 76 13.45 -8.49 -3.23
C THR A 76 14.00 -8.11 -1.86
N ASN A 77 14.65 -9.05 -1.17
CA ASN A 77 15.31 -8.90 0.13
C ASN A 77 14.39 -8.69 1.33
N PHE A 78 13.09 -8.65 1.16
CA PHE A 78 12.15 -8.47 2.27
C PHE A 78 12.11 -9.72 3.15
N THR A 79 12.39 -9.51 4.45
CA THR A 79 12.10 -10.45 5.53
C THR A 79 11.15 -9.73 6.49
N ILE A 80 9.96 -10.28 6.71
CA ILE A 80 8.90 -9.69 7.52
C ILE A 80 8.46 -10.73 8.54
N ASN A 81 8.56 -10.43 9.84
CA ASN A 81 8.31 -11.38 10.92
C ASN A 81 9.03 -12.73 10.73
N GLY A 82 10.26 -12.69 10.20
CA GLY A 82 11.09 -13.89 9.96
C GLY A 82 10.76 -14.67 8.68
N LYS A 83 9.73 -14.29 7.92
CA LYS A 83 9.36 -14.90 6.64
C LYS A 83 9.82 -14.03 5.47
N ASP A 84 10.38 -14.67 4.43
CA ASP A 84 10.81 -13.98 3.21
C ASP A 84 9.67 -13.79 2.22
N TYR A 85 9.63 -12.61 1.56
CA TYR A 85 8.62 -12.28 0.55
C TYR A 85 9.25 -11.70 -0.71
N LEU A 86 8.74 -12.13 -1.86
CA LEU A 86 8.90 -11.49 -3.15
C LEU A 86 7.64 -10.66 -3.42
N ILE A 87 7.79 -9.34 -3.48
CA ILE A 87 6.64 -8.43 -3.40
C ILE A 87 6.40 -7.77 -4.75
N PRO A 88 5.24 -8.03 -5.42
CA PRO A 88 4.87 -7.36 -6.65
C PRO A 88 4.48 -5.90 -6.40
N LEU A 89 4.99 -4.99 -7.23
CA LEU A 89 4.70 -3.57 -7.25
C LEU A 89 4.26 -3.13 -8.64
N ALA A 90 3.06 -2.58 -8.77
CA ALA A 90 2.57 -1.96 -9.99
C ALA A 90 2.83 -0.45 -9.93
N THR A 91 3.74 0.05 -10.77
CA THR A 91 4.11 1.48 -10.77
C THR A 91 4.75 1.88 -12.09
N GLU A 92 4.50 3.11 -12.50
CA GLU A 92 5.14 3.75 -13.64
C GLU A 92 6.42 4.51 -13.25
N GLU A 93 6.60 4.82 -11.95
CA GLU A 93 7.72 5.62 -11.46
C GLU A 93 9.00 4.79 -11.39
N PRO A 94 10.08 5.22 -12.06
CA PRO A 94 11.36 4.53 -11.98
C PRO A 94 11.93 4.59 -10.56
N SER A 95 12.75 3.62 -10.22
CA SER A 95 13.47 3.47 -8.94
C SER A 95 12.64 2.95 -7.77
N VAL A 96 11.31 2.99 -7.76
CA VAL A 96 10.47 2.55 -6.63
C VAL A 96 10.83 1.12 -6.21
N VAL A 97 10.82 0.17 -7.14
CA VAL A 97 11.13 -1.24 -6.86
C VAL A 97 12.56 -1.43 -6.36
N ALA A 98 13.52 -0.73 -6.99
CA ALA A 98 14.94 -0.85 -6.63
C ALA A 98 15.23 -0.20 -5.26
N ALA A 99 14.60 0.93 -4.97
CA ALA A 99 14.73 1.65 -3.70
C ALA A 99 14.20 0.81 -2.53
N ALA A 100 12.98 0.27 -2.66
CA ALA A 100 12.40 -0.62 -1.66
C ALA A 100 13.26 -1.87 -1.43
N SER A 101 13.74 -2.52 -2.50
CA SER A 101 14.59 -3.71 -2.41
C SER A 101 15.95 -3.42 -1.73
N ASN A 102 16.53 -2.24 -1.96
CA ASN A 102 17.77 -1.85 -1.32
C ASN A 102 17.59 -1.53 0.16
N ALA A 103 16.53 -0.82 0.53
CA ALA A 103 16.20 -0.56 1.95
C ALA A 103 15.93 -1.87 2.70
N ALA A 104 15.20 -2.80 2.07
CA ALA A 104 14.98 -4.14 2.63
C ALA A 104 16.29 -4.90 2.86
N ARG A 105 17.25 -4.81 1.92
CA ARG A 105 18.59 -5.40 2.08
C ARG A 105 19.35 -4.81 3.27
N ILE A 106 19.21 -3.51 3.51
CA ILE A 106 19.84 -2.81 4.65
C ILE A 106 19.24 -3.28 5.99
N ALA A 107 17.93 -3.43 6.06
CA ALA A 107 17.25 -3.89 7.27
C ALA A 107 17.47 -5.39 7.55
N ARG A 108 17.64 -6.20 6.51
CA ARG A 108 17.67 -7.68 6.60
C ARG A 108 18.67 -8.22 7.61
N GLY A 109 19.87 -7.64 7.66
CA GLY A 109 20.97 -8.08 8.57
C GLY A 109 20.63 -7.86 10.04
N LEU A 110 19.70 -6.96 10.35
CA LEU A 110 19.26 -6.61 11.70
C LEU A 110 17.82 -7.10 12.00
N GLY A 111 17.36 -8.15 11.32
CA GLY A 111 16.09 -8.83 11.58
C GLY A 111 14.96 -8.49 10.61
N GLY A 112 15.17 -7.56 9.67
CA GLY A 112 14.16 -7.14 8.71
C GLY A 112 13.07 -6.29 9.32
N PHE A 113 11.82 -6.55 8.91
CA PHE A 113 10.64 -5.79 9.34
C PHE A 113 9.82 -6.58 10.34
N HIS A 114 9.36 -5.89 11.38
CA HIS A 114 8.44 -6.44 12.37
C HIS A 114 7.10 -5.73 12.23
N VAL A 115 6.03 -6.49 12.01
CA VAL A 115 4.68 -5.97 11.79
C VAL A 115 3.69 -6.54 12.80
N SER A 116 2.69 -5.74 13.13
CA SER A 116 1.52 -6.12 13.92
C SER A 116 0.31 -5.29 13.51
N SER A 117 -0.89 -5.79 13.76
CA SER A 117 -2.13 -5.08 13.42
C SER A 117 -3.12 -5.09 14.58
N THR A 118 -4.04 -4.14 14.58
CA THR A 118 -5.27 -4.19 15.37
C THR A 118 -6.26 -5.16 14.73
N GLN A 119 -7.38 -5.41 15.39
CA GLN A 119 -8.49 -6.12 14.76
C GLN A 119 -8.94 -5.41 13.47
N PRO A 120 -9.46 -6.14 12.46
CA PRO A 120 -9.86 -5.57 11.16
C PRO A 120 -11.22 -4.88 11.24
N ILE A 121 -11.32 -3.82 12.06
CA ILE A 121 -12.55 -3.08 12.32
C ILE A 121 -12.70 -1.95 11.30
N MET A 122 -13.73 -2.05 10.47
CA MET A 122 -14.21 -0.95 9.63
C MET A 122 -15.40 -0.27 10.28
N GLN A 123 -15.62 1.00 9.94
CA GLN A 123 -16.67 1.80 10.55
C GLN A 123 -17.67 2.29 9.50
N ALA A 124 -18.98 2.19 9.79
CA ALA A 124 -20.00 2.94 9.09
C ALA A 124 -20.45 4.16 9.89
N GLN A 125 -20.95 5.16 9.20
CA GLN A 125 -21.61 6.32 9.77
C GLN A 125 -23.08 6.35 9.35
N ILE A 126 -24.00 6.54 10.31
CA ILE A 126 -25.41 6.81 10.09
C ILE A 126 -25.67 8.20 10.65
N GLN A 127 -25.98 9.16 9.76
CA GLN A 127 -26.21 10.55 10.11
C GLN A 127 -27.71 10.79 10.36
N LEU A 128 -28.03 11.23 11.58
CA LEU A 128 -29.35 11.76 11.94
C LEU A 128 -29.34 13.29 11.87
N VAL A 129 -30.36 13.84 11.20
CA VAL A 129 -30.62 15.28 11.09
C VAL A 129 -31.97 15.61 11.76
N ASP A 130 -32.22 16.89 12.05
CA ASP A 130 -33.44 17.40 12.67
C ASP A 130 -33.78 16.72 14.01
N VAL A 131 -32.75 16.31 14.76
CA VAL A 131 -32.89 15.74 16.10
C VAL A 131 -33.11 16.86 17.10
N VAL A 132 -34.28 16.84 17.79
CA VAL A 132 -34.70 17.92 18.72
C VAL A 132 -33.85 17.95 19.99
N ASP A 133 -33.43 16.78 20.46
CA ASP A 133 -32.69 16.58 21.72
C ASP A 133 -31.42 15.73 21.51
N PRO A 134 -30.39 16.25 20.82
CA PRO A 134 -29.20 15.45 20.41
C PRO A 134 -28.50 14.71 21.54
N ALA A 135 -28.42 15.32 22.75
CA ALA A 135 -27.80 14.70 23.90
C ALA A 135 -28.58 13.47 24.40
N ALA A 136 -29.91 13.60 24.48
CA ALA A 136 -30.78 12.48 24.87
C ALA A 136 -30.84 11.42 23.77
N ALA A 137 -30.86 11.78 22.48
CA ALA A 137 -30.79 10.87 21.34
C ALA A 137 -29.54 10.01 21.40
N ARG A 138 -28.39 10.62 21.70
CA ARG A 138 -27.14 9.89 21.90
C ARG A 138 -27.26 8.80 22.98
N ILE A 139 -27.91 9.10 24.08
CA ILE A 139 -28.08 8.12 25.18
C ILE A 139 -29.06 7.02 24.77
N ARG A 140 -30.20 7.35 24.15
CA ARG A 140 -31.16 6.36 23.65
C ARG A 140 -30.53 5.36 22.68
N LEU A 141 -29.68 5.85 21.76
CA LEU A 141 -28.98 4.99 20.81
C LEU A 141 -27.97 4.07 21.52
N LEU A 142 -27.26 4.56 22.56
CA LEU A 142 -26.34 3.73 23.35
C LEU A 142 -27.07 2.72 24.24
N GLU A 143 -28.25 3.04 24.78
CA GLU A 143 -29.12 2.11 25.52
C GLU A 143 -29.61 0.98 24.61
N ALA A 144 -29.88 1.27 23.33
CA ALA A 144 -30.30 0.28 22.33
C ALA A 144 -29.12 -0.47 21.66
N ARG A 145 -27.92 -0.37 22.21
CA ARG A 145 -26.69 -0.93 21.63
C ARG A 145 -26.82 -2.40 21.19
N GLU A 146 -27.33 -3.25 22.08
CA GLU A 146 -27.43 -4.69 21.82
C GLU A 146 -28.46 -4.99 20.72
N GLU A 147 -29.59 -4.25 20.69
CA GLU A 147 -30.59 -4.34 19.63
C GLU A 147 -30.00 -3.96 18.27
N ILE A 148 -29.31 -2.82 18.20
CA ILE A 148 -28.68 -2.30 16.97
C ILE A 148 -27.65 -3.29 16.44
N ILE A 149 -26.80 -3.86 17.30
CA ILE A 149 -25.80 -4.86 16.94
C ILE A 149 -26.46 -6.12 16.39
N ALA A 150 -27.51 -6.61 17.04
CA ALA A 150 -28.23 -7.81 16.61
C ALA A 150 -28.84 -7.64 15.23
N LEU A 151 -29.58 -6.54 14.99
CA LEU A 151 -30.21 -6.24 13.71
C LEU A 151 -29.20 -6.08 12.58
N ALA A 152 -28.09 -5.41 12.83
CA ALA A 152 -27.02 -5.26 11.84
C ALA A 152 -26.36 -6.62 11.50
N ASN A 153 -26.13 -7.48 12.49
CA ASN A 153 -25.53 -8.80 12.30
C ASN A 153 -26.43 -9.78 11.54
N GLU A 154 -27.73 -9.61 11.58
CA GLU A 154 -28.69 -10.38 10.77
C GLU A 154 -28.47 -10.23 9.25
N GLN A 155 -27.81 -9.14 8.82
CA GLN A 155 -27.61 -8.84 7.41
C GLN A 155 -26.48 -9.67 6.78
N ASP A 156 -25.51 -10.16 7.56
CA ASP A 156 -24.44 -11.03 7.07
C ASP A 156 -24.14 -12.19 8.05
N PRO A 157 -25.04 -13.21 8.11
CA PRO A 157 -24.83 -14.38 8.97
C PRO A 157 -23.54 -15.14 8.66
N LYS A 158 -23.05 -15.06 7.40
CA LYS A 158 -21.82 -15.71 6.98
C LYS A 158 -20.62 -15.03 7.61
N LEU A 159 -20.55 -13.70 7.58
CA LEU A 159 -19.49 -12.94 8.26
C LEU A 159 -19.49 -13.22 9.77
N VAL A 160 -20.67 -13.24 10.37
CA VAL A 160 -20.83 -13.54 11.81
C VAL A 160 -20.36 -14.97 12.13
N SER A 161 -20.68 -15.95 11.28
CA SER A 161 -20.31 -17.36 11.50
C SER A 161 -18.79 -17.60 11.49
N VAL A 162 -18.02 -16.73 10.84
CA VAL A 162 -16.54 -16.77 10.82
C VAL A 162 -15.92 -15.86 11.88
N GLY A 163 -16.73 -15.36 12.83
CA GLY A 163 -16.29 -14.53 13.93
C GLY A 163 -16.21 -13.03 13.64
N GLY A 164 -16.66 -12.58 12.47
CA GLY A 164 -16.80 -11.17 12.09
C GLY A 164 -18.10 -10.52 12.60
N GLY A 165 -18.58 -9.49 11.89
CA GLY A 165 -19.81 -8.75 12.21
C GLY A 165 -19.58 -7.56 13.11
N VAL A 166 -20.68 -6.88 13.49
CA VAL A 166 -20.65 -5.70 14.37
C VAL A 166 -20.22 -6.10 15.77
N LYS A 167 -19.21 -5.42 16.30
CA LYS A 167 -18.65 -5.67 17.63
C LYS A 167 -19.04 -4.59 18.62
N ASP A 168 -19.21 -3.37 18.15
CA ASP A 168 -19.55 -2.24 19.00
C ASP A 168 -20.21 -1.12 18.19
N ILE A 169 -20.74 -0.13 18.89
CA ILE A 169 -21.22 1.15 18.32
C ILE A 169 -20.62 2.31 19.10
N SER A 170 -20.54 3.45 18.44
CA SER A 170 -20.30 4.72 19.12
C SER A 170 -21.22 5.80 18.56
N VAL A 171 -21.53 6.83 19.34
CA VAL A 171 -22.41 7.92 18.93
C VAL A 171 -21.73 9.25 19.20
N ARG A 172 -21.59 10.07 18.15
CA ARG A 172 -21.01 11.40 18.22
C ARG A 172 -22.08 12.47 17.95
N ILE A 173 -21.95 13.59 18.63
CA ILE A 173 -22.68 14.82 18.29
C ILE A 173 -21.69 15.73 17.55
N VAL A 174 -21.98 16.06 16.31
CA VAL A 174 -21.16 16.92 15.45
C VAL A 174 -21.91 18.23 15.25
N SER A 175 -21.36 19.31 15.80
CA SER A 175 -22.04 20.62 15.82
C SER A 175 -21.18 21.72 15.25
N SER A 176 -21.82 22.68 14.58
CA SER A 176 -21.28 23.98 14.19
C SER A 176 -22.30 25.07 14.47
N ASP A 177 -21.99 26.29 14.11
CA ASP A 177 -22.92 27.43 14.10
C ASP A 177 -24.12 27.24 13.15
N LYS A 178 -24.03 26.33 12.20
CA LYS A 178 -25.04 26.11 11.13
C LYS A 178 -25.90 24.87 11.34
N ALA A 179 -25.40 23.83 12.01
CA ALA A 179 -26.09 22.58 12.13
C ALA A 179 -25.56 21.71 13.29
N THR A 180 -26.45 20.85 13.82
CA THR A 180 -26.07 19.79 14.77
C THR A 180 -26.60 18.47 14.24
N TYR A 181 -25.70 17.47 14.20
CA TYR A 181 -25.98 16.11 13.75
C TYR A 181 -25.70 15.11 14.86
N VAL A 182 -26.50 14.07 14.96
CA VAL A 182 -26.17 12.86 15.73
C VAL A 182 -25.68 11.81 14.75
N VAL A 183 -24.49 11.31 14.96
CA VAL A 183 -23.85 10.34 14.05
C VAL A 183 -23.55 9.06 14.82
N LEU A 184 -24.26 7.99 14.48
CA LEU A 184 -23.98 6.65 14.98
C LEU A 184 -22.91 6.01 14.12
N HIS A 185 -21.90 5.40 14.74
CA HIS A 185 -20.89 4.59 14.09
C HIS A 185 -21.11 3.11 14.42
N LEU A 186 -21.16 2.24 13.40
CA LEU A 186 -21.04 0.79 13.56
C LEU A 186 -19.57 0.42 13.48
N HIS A 187 -19.09 -0.40 14.39
CA HIS A 187 -17.73 -0.96 14.40
C HIS A 187 -17.81 -2.43 13.96
N VAL A 188 -17.44 -2.72 12.72
CA VAL A 188 -17.65 -4.00 12.07
C VAL A 188 -16.33 -4.71 11.84
N ASP A 189 -16.15 -5.89 12.45
CA ASP A 189 -15.05 -6.80 12.13
C ASP A 189 -15.35 -7.46 10.78
N VAL A 190 -14.56 -7.08 9.77
CA VAL A 190 -14.75 -7.53 8.39
C VAL A 190 -13.83 -8.67 7.97
N ARG A 191 -13.05 -9.20 8.91
CA ARG A 191 -12.10 -10.29 8.66
C ARG A 191 -11.18 -9.99 7.47
N ASP A 192 -11.08 -10.90 6.53
CA ASP A 192 -10.22 -10.81 5.35
C ASP A 192 -10.81 -10.03 4.19
N ALA A 193 -11.95 -9.37 4.38
CA ALA A 193 -12.52 -8.43 3.41
C ALA A 193 -11.98 -7.00 3.62
N MET A 194 -11.98 -6.18 2.56
CA MET A 194 -11.85 -4.72 2.71
C MET A 194 -13.04 -4.16 3.51
N GLY A 195 -14.25 -4.69 3.26
CA GLY A 195 -15.42 -4.55 4.10
C GLY A 195 -16.47 -3.54 3.64
N ALA A 196 -16.23 -2.76 2.57
CA ALA A 196 -17.14 -1.69 2.16
C ALA A 196 -18.59 -2.15 1.95
N ASN A 197 -18.80 -3.22 1.20
CA ASN A 197 -20.14 -3.72 0.89
C ASN A 197 -20.88 -4.22 2.15
N ALA A 198 -20.23 -5.06 2.95
CA ALA A 198 -20.84 -5.59 4.18
C ALA A 198 -21.23 -4.47 5.15
N VAL A 199 -20.33 -3.53 5.37
CA VAL A 199 -20.52 -2.39 6.29
C VAL A 199 -21.64 -1.47 5.81
N ASN A 200 -21.71 -1.18 4.51
CA ASN A 200 -22.77 -0.36 3.92
C ASN A 200 -24.13 -1.07 4.03
N THR A 201 -24.20 -2.36 3.68
CA THR A 201 -25.45 -3.14 3.79
C THR A 201 -25.97 -3.16 5.22
N MET A 202 -25.11 -3.35 6.22
CA MET A 202 -25.49 -3.32 7.63
C MET A 202 -26.01 -1.93 8.04
N ALA A 203 -25.35 -0.86 7.64
CA ALA A 203 -25.75 0.51 7.96
C ALA A 203 -27.08 0.91 7.30
N GLU A 204 -27.28 0.52 6.06
CA GLU A 204 -28.53 0.78 5.31
C GLU A 204 -29.71 0.05 5.92
N ALA A 205 -29.54 -1.21 6.30
CA ALA A 205 -30.64 -2.04 6.82
C ALA A 205 -31.17 -1.56 8.17
N ILE A 206 -30.34 -0.97 9.02
CA ILE A 206 -30.75 -0.50 10.35
C ILE A 206 -31.11 1.00 10.40
N ALA A 207 -31.01 1.73 9.27
CA ALA A 207 -31.14 3.17 9.24
C ALA A 207 -32.47 3.69 9.80
N ASP A 208 -33.58 3.07 9.40
CA ASP A 208 -34.92 3.44 9.86
C ASP A 208 -35.08 3.22 11.36
N ARG A 209 -34.56 2.09 11.87
CA ARG A 209 -34.62 1.81 13.31
C ARG A 209 -33.77 2.78 14.12
N VAL A 210 -32.61 3.17 13.61
CA VAL A 210 -31.75 4.20 14.22
C VAL A 210 -32.47 5.56 14.27
N ALA A 211 -33.24 5.91 13.22
CA ALA A 211 -34.04 7.13 13.20
C ALA A 211 -35.20 7.10 14.25
N GLU A 212 -35.87 5.95 14.37
CA GLU A 212 -36.93 5.76 15.38
C GLU A 212 -36.41 5.94 16.81
N ILE A 213 -35.25 5.36 17.13
CA ILE A 213 -34.66 5.44 18.47
C ILE A 213 -34.08 6.83 18.74
N GLY A 214 -33.33 7.38 17.77
CA GLY A 214 -32.64 8.66 17.93
C GLY A 214 -33.54 9.88 17.81
N GLY A 215 -34.65 9.78 17.05
CA GLY A 215 -35.45 10.89 16.58
C GLY A 215 -34.85 11.59 15.35
N GLY A 216 -35.64 12.38 14.63
CA GLY A 216 -35.20 12.98 13.36
C GLY A 216 -35.29 12.01 12.20
N HIS A 217 -34.45 12.20 11.18
CA HIS A 217 -34.37 11.29 10.02
C HIS A 217 -32.94 11.06 9.56
N VAL A 218 -32.70 9.93 8.85
CA VAL A 218 -31.38 9.54 8.33
C VAL A 218 -31.16 10.13 6.94
N VAL A 219 -30.00 10.75 6.73
CA VAL A 219 -29.56 11.24 5.41
C VAL A 219 -28.43 10.38 4.87
N LEU A 220 -27.34 10.21 5.63
CA LEU A 220 -26.19 9.40 5.23
C LEU A 220 -26.13 8.09 6.02
N ARG A 221 -25.80 7.00 5.30
CA ARG A 221 -25.44 5.70 5.82
C ARG A 221 -24.37 5.11 4.91
N ILE A 222 -23.10 5.26 5.33
CA ILE A 222 -21.95 4.92 4.50
C ILE A 222 -20.73 4.60 5.38
N LEU A 223 -19.85 3.72 4.92
CA LEU A 223 -18.56 3.50 5.58
C LEU A 223 -17.71 4.78 5.58
N THR A 224 -16.77 4.85 6.51
CA THR A 224 -15.70 5.86 6.47
C THR A 224 -14.38 5.22 6.07
N ASN A 225 -13.67 5.86 5.12
CA ASN A 225 -12.31 5.48 4.72
C ASN A 225 -11.24 5.97 5.70
N LYS A 226 -11.60 6.68 6.77
CA LYS A 226 -10.66 7.03 7.84
C LYS A 226 -10.03 5.79 8.47
N ALA A 227 -10.80 4.73 8.65
CA ALA A 227 -10.38 3.38 9.05
C ALA A 227 -9.39 3.35 10.25
N ASP A 228 -9.51 4.31 11.16
CA ASP A 228 -8.59 4.52 12.28
C ASP A 228 -8.68 3.47 13.40
N LEU A 229 -9.59 2.50 13.28
CA LEU A 229 -9.63 1.30 14.12
C LEU A 229 -8.99 0.07 13.47
N ARG A 230 -8.56 0.18 12.20
CA ARG A 230 -7.91 -0.90 11.44
C ARG A 230 -6.47 -0.52 11.12
N LEU A 231 -5.64 -0.48 12.16
CA LEU A 231 -4.26 -0.02 12.06
C LEU A 231 -3.29 -1.19 11.87
N THR A 232 -2.30 -0.98 11.03
CA THR A 232 -1.13 -1.84 10.91
C THR A 232 0.10 -1.04 11.31
N ARG A 233 1.04 -1.69 12.01
CA ARG A 233 2.29 -1.12 12.53
C ARG A 233 3.47 -1.83 11.93
N VAL A 234 4.52 -1.09 11.62
CA VAL A 234 5.79 -1.66 11.22
C VAL A 234 6.94 -0.97 11.92
N ARG A 235 7.95 -1.75 12.29
CA ARG A 235 9.24 -1.29 12.79
C ARG A 235 10.35 -2.04 12.08
N ALA A 236 11.44 -1.33 11.72
CA ALA A 236 12.64 -1.93 11.21
C ALA A 236 13.88 -1.20 11.74
N VAL A 237 14.98 -1.95 11.88
CA VAL A 237 16.31 -1.38 12.19
C VAL A 237 17.15 -1.43 10.93
N PHE A 238 17.75 -0.30 10.58
CA PHE A 238 18.56 -0.15 9.38
C PHE A 238 20.02 0.09 9.77
N ASP A 239 20.91 -0.72 9.23
CA ASP A 239 22.34 -0.71 9.53
C ASP A 239 22.98 0.62 9.12
N ALA A 240 23.61 1.30 10.07
CA ALA A 240 24.22 2.62 9.90
C ALA A 240 25.34 2.62 8.84
N GLU A 241 26.18 1.57 8.81
CA GLU A 241 27.28 1.46 7.86
C GLU A 241 26.74 1.27 6.42
N LEU A 242 25.70 0.43 6.27
CA LEU A 242 25.06 0.19 4.98
C LEU A 242 24.24 1.41 4.50
N ILE A 243 23.80 2.28 5.40
CA ILE A 243 23.17 3.58 5.07
C ILE A 243 24.19 4.55 4.51
N GLY A 244 25.42 4.57 5.03
CA GLY A 244 26.49 5.46 4.61
C GLY A 244 27.26 6.10 5.77
N GLY A 245 27.16 5.52 6.98
CA GLY A 245 27.85 5.94 8.18
C GLY A 245 27.11 6.99 9.03
N ALA A 246 27.72 7.35 10.15
CA ALA A 246 27.08 8.18 11.20
C ALA A 246 26.59 9.55 10.71
N GLU A 247 27.34 10.22 9.84
CA GLU A 247 26.97 11.52 9.29
C GLU A 247 25.68 11.44 8.45
N VAL A 248 25.56 10.40 7.59
CA VAL A 248 24.36 10.18 6.78
C VAL A 248 23.17 9.84 7.66
N VAL A 249 23.37 9.09 8.75
CA VAL A 249 22.36 8.78 9.76
C VAL A 249 21.83 10.07 10.40
N ASP A 250 22.71 10.97 10.84
CA ASP A 250 22.31 12.23 11.48
C ASP A 250 21.56 13.16 10.51
N ASN A 251 22.05 13.28 9.29
CA ASN A 251 21.40 14.07 8.23
C ASN A 251 20.01 13.49 7.87
N LEU A 252 19.87 12.16 7.84
CA LEU A 252 18.60 11.49 7.58
C LEU A 252 17.58 11.82 8.68
N ILE A 253 17.97 11.76 9.95
CA ILE A 253 17.10 12.11 11.08
C ILE A 253 16.65 13.56 11.00
N HIS A 254 17.57 14.49 10.67
CA HIS A 254 17.21 15.91 10.47
C HIS A 254 16.22 16.10 9.31
N ALA A 255 16.42 15.40 8.19
CA ALA A 255 15.52 15.46 7.03
C ALA A 255 14.12 14.87 7.33
N ALA A 256 14.06 13.80 8.12
CA ALA A 256 12.80 13.20 8.57
C ALA A 256 12.07 14.12 9.56
N ARG A 257 12.78 14.69 10.53
CA ARG A 257 12.21 15.62 11.52
C ARG A 257 11.62 16.87 10.88
N LEU A 258 12.20 17.37 9.79
CA LEU A 258 11.60 18.48 9.05
C LEU A 258 10.20 18.10 8.53
N ALA A 259 9.99 16.85 8.10
CA ALA A 259 8.68 16.38 7.64
C ALA A 259 7.65 16.23 8.79
N GLU A 260 8.12 16.02 10.02
CA GLU A 260 7.25 16.02 11.20
C GLU A 260 6.77 17.43 11.57
N LEU A 261 7.56 18.46 11.29
CA LEU A 261 7.34 19.83 11.73
C LEU A 261 6.74 20.75 10.65
N ASP A 262 6.96 20.43 9.37
CA ASP A 262 6.59 21.28 8.23
C ASP A 262 5.62 20.57 7.28
N PRO A 263 4.36 21.05 7.14
CA PRO A 263 3.36 20.47 6.26
C PRO A 263 3.78 20.41 4.78
N TYR A 264 4.58 21.37 4.29
CA TYR A 264 5.09 21.36 2.91
C TYR A 264 6.04 20.19 2.68
N ARG A 265 6.94 19.96 3.64
CA ARG A 265 7.84 18.80 3.56
C ARG A 265 7.08 17.49 3.79
N ALA A 266 6.13 17.45 4.73
CA ALA A 266 5.29 16.29 5.02
C ALA A 266 4.55 15.79 3.77
N ALA A 267 3.98 16.66 2.96
CA ALA A 267 3.25 16.29 1.75
C ALA A 267 4.12 15.45 0.79
N THR A 268 5.36 15.91 0.52
CA THR A 268 6.29 15.18 -0.35
C THR A 268 6.85 13.93 0.33
N HIS A 269 7.07 13.97 1.64
CA HIS A 269 7.54 12.84 2.43
C HIS A 269 6.53 11.69 2.42
N ASN A 270 5.26 12.00 2.69
CA ASN A 270 4.18 11.02 2.71
C ASN A 270 3.87 10.48 1.31
N LYS A 271 3.93 11.32 0.25
CA LYS A 271 3.86 10.84 -1.14
C LYS A 271 4.94 9.78 -1.40
N GLY A 272 6.15 9.97 -0.87
CA GLY A 272 7.23 8.98 -0.97
C GLY A 272 6.90 7.65 -0.29
N ILE A 273 6.20 7.65 0.85
CA ILE A 273 5.67 6.45 1.50
C ILE A 273 4.64 5.78 0.61
N MET A 274 3.70 6.57 0.08
CA MET A 274 2.61 6.07 -0.76
C MET A 274 3.11 5.48 -2.10
N ASN A 275 4.24 5.91 -2.65
CA ASN A 275 4.87 5.27 -3.79
C ASN A 275 5.08 3.75 -3.58
N GLY A 276 5.45 3.34 -2.36
CA GLY A 276 5.58 1.93 -2.02
C GLY A 276 4.23 1.27 -1.72
N ILE A 277 3.43 1.90 -0.85
CA ILE A 277 2.13 1.38 -0.42
C ILE A 277 1.19 1.20 -1.61
N SER A 278 0.93 2.27 -2.38
CA SER A 278 -0.01 2.27 -3.50
C SER A 278 0.42 1.30 -4.60
N ALA A 279 1.73 1.10 -4.82
CA ALA A 279 2.21 0.14 -5.81
C ALA A 279 1.86 -1.31 -5.47
N VAL A 280 1.94 -1.72 -4.18
CA VAL A 280 1.53 -3.06 -3.76
C VAL A 280 0.01 -3.19 -3.71
N VAL A 281 -0.69 -2.17 -3.22
CA VAL A 281 -2.16 -2.13 -3.18
C VAL A 281 -2.74 -2.30 -4.59
N LEU A 282 -2.18 -1.60 -5.58
CA LEU A 282 -2.59 -1.70 -6.99
C LEU A 282 -2.27 -3.08 -7.57
N ALA A 283 -1.05 -3.60 -7.35
CA ALA A 283 -0.64 -4.91 -7.85
C ALA A 283 -1.52 -6.05 -7.33
N THR A 284 -2.09 -5.91 -6.13
CA THR A 284 -2.96 -6.90 -5.47
C THR A 284 -4.46 -6.65 -5.71
N GLY A 285 -4.81 -5.66 -6.56
CA GLY A 285 -6.20 -5.36 -6.91
C GLY A 285 -7.02 -4.78 -5.75
N ASN A 286 -6.37 -4.21 -4.74
CA ASN A 286 -7.02 -3.51 -3.64
C ASN A 286 -7.31 -2.03 -3.99
N ASP A 287 -8.14 -1.36 -3.19
CA ASP A 287 -8.57 0.02 -3.43
C ASP A 287 -7.50 1.02 -2.96
N THR A 288 -6.71 1.54 -3.91
CA THR A 288 -5.67 2.55 -3.63
C THR A 288 -6.25 3.84 -3.05
N ARG A 289 -7.44 4.27 -3.50
CA ARG A 289 -8.07 5.52 -3.04
C ARG A 289 -8.53 5.42 -1.59
N ALA A 290 -9.07 4.26 -1.19
CA ALA A 290 -9.46 4.00 0.20
C ALA A 290 -8.25 4.01 1.13
N VAL A 291 -7.15 3.36 0.73
CA VAL A 291 -5.90 3.32 1.50
C VAL A 291 -5.29 4.71 1.60
N GLU A 292 -5.18 5.45 0.51
CA GLU A 292 -4.64 6.82 0.52
C GLU A 292 -5.48 7.78 1.36
N ALA A 293 -6.81 7.73 1.24
CA ALA A 293 -7.72 8.55 2.05
C ALA A 293 -7.51 8.29 3.55
N GLY A 294 -7.42 7.03 3.96
CA GLY A 294 -7.13 6.63 5.33
C GLY A 294 -5.77 7.15 5.80
N CYS A 295 -4.70 6.86 5.05
CA CYS A 295 -3.34 7.26 5.39
C CYS A 295 -3.19 8.79 5.49
N HIS A 296 -3.65 9.56 4.49
CA HIS A 296 -3.54 11.01 4.52
C HIS A 296 -4.40 11.66 5.61
N SER A 297 -5.58 11.10 5.93
CA SER A 297 -6.37 11.57 7.06
C SER A 297 -5.69 11.26 8.41
N HIS A 298 -4.89 10.17 8.48
CA HIS A 298 -4.12 9.79 9.66
C HIS A 298 -2.89 10.69 9.88
N ALA A 299 -2.38 11.33 8.81
CA ALA A 299 -1.27 12.28 8.89
C ALA A 299 -1.64 13.59 9.60
N VAL A 300 -2.93 13.85 9.84
CA VAL A 300 -3.38 15.03 10.58
C VAL A 300 -3.27 14.75 12.08
N ASN A 301 -2.38 15.47 12.76
CA ASN A 301 -2.15 15.33 14.19
C ASN A 301 -3.30 15.92 15.04
N ALA A 302 -3.16 15.85 16.38
CA ALA A 302 -4.18 16.35 17.32
C ALA A 302 -4.46 17.84 17.19
N ASP A 303 -3.49 18.64 16.72
CA ASP A 303 -3.60 20.08 16.51
C ASP A 303 -4.22 20.43 15.14
N GLY A 304 -4.60 19.43 14.34
CA GLY A 304 -5.14 19.63 13.01
C GLY A 304 -4.09 19.91 11.92
N ILE A 305 -2.81 19.69 12.21
CA ILE A 305 -1.70 19.94 11.30
C ILE A 305 -1.34 18.64 10.58
N TYR A 306 -1.17 18.74 9.26
CA TYR A 306 -0.68 17.64 8.43
C TYR A 306 0.83 17.43 8.67
N SER A 307 1.21 16.21 9.06
CA SER A 307 2.56 15.86 9.50
C SER A 307 3.06 14.58 8.83
N SER A 308 4.30 14.18 9.15
CA SER A 308 4.88 12.90 8.68
C SER A 308 4.10 11.70 9.19
N LEU A 309 3.92 10.70 8.32
CA LEU A 309 3.37 9.39 8.68
C LEU A 309 4.40 8.46 9.30
N SER A 310 5.69 8.69 9.07
CA SER A 310 6.79 7.88 9.59
C SER A 310 7.59 8.64 10.64
N HIS A 311 8.24 7.88 11.52
CA HIS A 311 9.19 8.40 12.49
C HIS A 311 10.52 7.67 12.37
N PHE A 312 11.63 8.41 12.45
CA PHE A 312 12.99 7.87 12.45
C PHE A 312 13.78 8.36 13.65
N GLU A 313 14.43 7.45 14.33
CA GLU A 313 15.29 7.74 15.48
C GLU A 313 16.58 6.89 15.45
N LYS A 314 17.59 7.30 16.24
CA LYS A 314 18.82 6.54 16.39
C LYS A 314 18.73 5.68 17.65
N ASN A 315 19.05 4.37 17.53
CA ASN A 315 19.17 3.49 18.68
C ASN A 315 20.55 3.62 19.37
N ALA A 316 20.74 2.88 20.47
CA ALA A 316 21.97 2.91 21.24
C ALA A 316 23.22 2.44 20.46
N ASP A 317 23.02 1.61 19.44
CA ASP A 317 24.11 1.11 18.57
C ASP A 317 24.42 2.05 17.41
N GLY A 318 23.74 3.19 17.31
CA GLY A 318 23.90 4.17 16.25
C GLY A 318 23.14 3.86 14.95
N ASN A 319 22.37 2.74 14.91
CA ASN A 319 21.53 2.38 13.77
C ASN A 319 20.24 3.21 13.73
N ILE A 320 19.63 3.33 12.54
CA ILE A 320 18.31 3.97 12.40
C ILE A 320 17.21 2.97 12.71
N VAL A 321 16.28 3.38 13.58
CA VAL A 321 14.99 2.71 13.76
C VAL A 321 13.93 3.53 13.04
N GLY A 322 13.24 2.89 12.09
CA GLY A 322 12.08 3.47 11.43
C GLY A 322 10.78 2.82 11.93
N THR A 323 9.76 3.62 12.13
CA THR A 323 8.42 3.18 12.52
C THR A 323 7.33 3.83 11.68
N LEU A 324 6.22 3.10 11.49
CA LEU A 324 5.06 3.56 10.74
C LEU A 324 3.82 2.86 11.27
N GLU A 325 2.75 3.60 11.57
CA GLU A 325 1.45 3.08 11.94
C GLU A 325 0.39 3.74 11.06
N LEU A 326 -0.37 2.95 10.28
CA LEU A 326 -1.34 3.48 9.32
C LEU A 326 -2.61 2.63 9.26
N PRO A 327 -3.75 3.26 8.92
CA PRO A 327 -4.93 2.54 8.47
C PRO A 327 -4.63 1.73 7.21
N MET A 328 -4.99 0.43 7.23
CA MET A 328 -4.71 -0.45 6.10
C MET A 328 -5.95 -1.30 5.73
N PRO A 329 -6.98 -0.66 5.14
CA PRO A 329 -8.23 -1.32 4.78
C PRO A 329 -8.09 -2.11 3.47
N VAL A 330 -7.31 -3.19 3.49
CA VAL A 330 -7.12 -4.12 2.38
C VAL A 330 -7.81 -5.45 2.62
N GLY A 331 -8.03 -6.23 1.56
CA GLY A 331 -8.67 -7.53 1.67
C GLY A 331 -8.13 -8.55 0.67
N LEU A 332 -8.39 -9.83 0.97
CA LEU A 332 -8.11 -10.97 0.09
C LEU A 332 -9.40 -11.55 -0.53
N VAL A 333 -10.56 -11.13 -0.04
CA VAL A 333 -11.87 -11.64 -0.48
C VAL A 333 -12.71 -10.55 -1.12
N GLY A 334 -13.27 -10.84 -2.30
CA GLY A 334 -14.13 -9.91 -3.04
C GLY A 334 -13.37 -8.93 -3.93
N GLY A 335 -14.11 -8.07 -4.63
CA GLY A 335 -13.58 -7.00 -5.46
C GLY A 335 -12.70 -7.45 -6.63
N ALA A 336 -11.88 -6.53 -7.12
CA ALA A 336 -10.96 -6.75 -8.24
C ALA A 336 -9.91 -7.84 -7.96
N THR A 337 -9.55 -8.07 -6.70
CA THR A 337 -8.63 -9.14 -6.27
C THR A 337 -9.06 -10.53 -6.77
N LYS A 338 -10.37 -10.77 -6.89
CA LYS A 338 -10.90 -12.06 -7.37
C LYS A 338 -11.10 -12.13 -8.88
N VAL A 339 -11.16 -11.01 -9.57
CA VAL A 339 -11.56 -10.96 -11.00
C VAL A 339 -10.36 -10.64 -11.90
N HIS A 340 -9.39 -9.87 -11.40
CA HIS A 340 -8.24 -9.44 -12.18
C HIS A 340 -7.13 -10.48 -12.17
N PRO A 341 -6.76 -11.09 -13.31
CA PRO A 341 -5.80 -12.21 -13.34
C PRO A 341 -4.43 -11.85 -12.72
N VAL A 342 -3.92 -10.64 -13.00
CA VAL A 342 -2.63 -10.18 -12.46
C VAL A 342 -2.70 -10.02 -10.94
N ALA A 343 -3.83 -9.55 -10.38
CA ALA A 343 -4.00 -9.43 -8.94
C ALA A 343 -4.02 -10.82 -8.25
N GLN A 344 -4.67 -11.81 -8.88
CA GLN A 344 -4.66 -13.18 -8.37
C GLN A 344 -3.25 -13.77 -8.37
N ALA A 345 -2.49 -13.57 -9.45
CA ALA A 345 -1.10 -14.01 -9.53
C ALA A 345 -0.22 -13.28 -8.49
N ALA A 346 -0.45 -12.00 -8.24
CA ALA A 346 0.25 -11.21 -7.22
C ALA A 346 0.00 -11.74 -5.80
N ILE A 347 -1.25 -12.02 -5.44
CA ILE A 347 -1.60 -12.62 -4.14
C ILE A 347 -0.97 -14.00 -3.99
N LYS A 348 -1.01 -14.82 -5.05
CA LYS A 348 -0.37 -16.14 -5.05
C LYS A 348 1.16 -16.05 -4.95
N MET A 349 1.78 -15.07 -5.59
CA MET A 349 3.23 -14.79 -5.47
C MET A 349 3.61 -14.46 -4.03
N LEU A 350 2.81 -13.65 -3.34
CA LEU A 350 3.01 -13.27 -1.95
C LEU A 350 2.85 -14.46 -0.98
N GLY A 351 2.02 -15.44 -1.30
CA GLY A 351 1.74 -16.57 -0.43
C GLY A 351 1.14 -16.14 0.91
N VAL A 352 0.25 -15.12 0.88
CA VAL A 352 -0.43 -14.60 2.07
C VAL A 352 -1.72 -15.37 2.36
N GLU A 353 -2.00 -15.57 3.63
CA GLU A 353 -3.16 -16.31 4.12
C GLU A 353 -4.25 -15.41 4.73
N SER A 354 -3.90 -14.16 5.07
CA SER A 354 -4.82 -13.20 5.68
C SER A 354 -4.62 -11.77 5.15
N ALA A 355 -5.67 -10.97 5.27
CA ALA A 355 -5.62 -9.53 4.96
C ALA A 355 -4.65 -8.79 5.92
N GLU A 356 -4.49 -9.27 7.14
CA GLU A 356 -3.52 -8.74 8.11
C GLU A 356 -2.08 -8.94 7.62
N GLU A 357 -1.75 -10.15 7.13
CA GLU A 357 -0.43 -10.44 6.57
C GLU A 357 -0.14 -9.54 5.34
N LEU A 358 -1.12 -9.38 4.44
CA LEU A 358 -1.01 -8.47 3.30
C LEU A 358 -0.79 -7.02 3.75
N ALA A 359 -1.55 -6.54 4.72
CA ALA A 359 -1.41 -5.19 5.27
C ALA A 359 0.00 -4.94 5.85
N GLY A 360 0.55 -5.93 6.56
CA GLY A 360 1.92 -5.89 7.08
C GLY A 360 2.98 -5.78 5.98
N ILE A 361 2.82 -6.54 4.90
CA ILE A 361 3.72 -6.48 3.72
C ILE A 361 3.66 -5.09 3.07
N ILE A 362 2.46 -4.58 2.83
CA ILE A 362 2.24 -3.26 2.23
C ILE A 362 2.94 -2.18 3.06
N LEU A 363 2.77 -2.23 4.38
CA LEU A 363 3.34 -1.22 5.27
C LEU A 363 4.87 -1.32 5.37
N ALA A 364 5.43 -2.55 5.34
CA ALA A 364 6.88 -2.77 5.29
C ALA A 364 7.50 -2.16 4.02
N VAL A 365 6.82 -2.28 2.87
CA VAL A 365 7.25 -1.63 1.62
C VAL A 365 7.17 -0.11 1.74
N GLY A 366 6.14 0.44 2.36
CA GLY A 366 6.01 1.88 2.61
C GLY A 366 7.18 2.44 3.43
N LEU A 367 7.55 1.77 4.53
CA LEU A 367 8.68 2.16 5.37
C LEU A 367 10.02 2.03 4.62
N ALA A 368 10.22 0.94 3.89
CA ALA A 368 11.42 0.74 3.08
C ALA A 368 11.59 1.82 2.01
N GLN A 369 10.51 2.13 1.31
CA GLN A 369 10.47 3.18 0.28
C GLN A 369 10.78 4.55 0.86
N ASN A 370 10.23 4.86 2.02
CA ASN A 370 10.44 6.13 2.70
C ASN A 370 11.90 6.30 3.15
N LEU A 371 12.48 5.28 3.82
CA LEU A 371 13.91 5.31 4.19
C LEU A 371 14.79 5.57 2.98
N ALA A 372 14.57 4.83 1.88
CA ALA A 372 15.38 4.96 0.67
C ALA A 372 15.30 6.38 0.09
N ALA A 373 14.12 6.98 0.05
CA ALA A 373 13.91 8.35 -0.42
C ALA A 373 14.63 9.38 0.49
N VAL A 374 14.43 9.30 1.80
CA VAL A 374 15.04 10.23 2.76
C VAL A 374 16.55 10.11 2.77
N ARG A 375 17.09 8.86 2.66
CA ARG A 375 18.53 8.61 2.55
C ARG A 375 19.15 9.35 1.36
N VAL A 376 18.54 9.23 0.17
CA VAL A 376 19.04 9.90 -1.05
C VAL A 376 18.98 11.41 -0.91
N LEU A 377 17.91 11.95 -0.32
CA LEU A 377 17.76 13.39 -0.06
C LEU A 377 18.82 13.91 0.93
N ALA A 378 19.14 13.13 1.96
CA ALA A 378 20.08 13.50 3.02
C ALA A 378 21.56 13.30 2.63
N SER A 379 21.86 12.65 1.49
CA SER A 379 23.24 12.35 1.05
C SER A 379 23.54 12.94 -0.32
N GLU A 380 23.20 12.23 -1.40
CA GLU A 380 23.63 12.53 -2.77
C GLU A 380 22.71 13.55 -3.49
N GLY A 381 21.49 13.72 -3.01
CA GLY A 381 20.41 14.45 -3.67
C GLY A 381 19.75 13.66 -4.81
N VAL A 382 18.46 13.91 -5.01
CA VAL A 382 17.58 13.14 -5.94
C VAL A 382 18.05 13.25 -7.40
N GLN A 383 18.59 14.39 -7.80
CA GLN A 383 19.01 14.65 -9.19
C GLN A 383 20.07 13.65 -9.69
N ARG A 384 21.04 13.27 -8.85
CA ARG A 384 22.11 12.32 -9.24
C ARG A 384 21.56 10.91 -9.50
N GLY A 385 20.65 10.42 -8.65
CA GLY A 385 20.04 9.10 -8.81
C GLY A 385 19.11 8.99 -10.02
N HIS A 386 18.34 10.05 -10.31
CA HIS A 386 17.42 10.11 -11.44
C HIS A 386 18.13 10.34 -12.78
N MET A 387 19.28 11.01 -12.80
CA MET A 387 20.01 11.27 -14.05
C MET A 387 20.36 9.98 -14.83
N GLY A 388 20.79 8.93 -14.15
CA GLY A 388 21.14 7.67 -14.82
C GLY A 388 19.94 6.97 -15.48
N LEU A 389 18.77 6.98 -14.83
CA LEU A 389 17.55 6.35 -15.35
C LEU A 389 16.91 7.22 -16.43
N HIS A 390 16.89 8.53 -16.24
CA HIS A 390 16.42 9.48 -17.24
C HIS A 390 17.29 9.41 -18.50
N ALA A 391 18.61 9.33 -18.36
CA ALA A 391 19.53 9.17 -19.47
C ALA A 391 19.30 7.86 -20.25
N ARG A 392 18.92 6.76 -19.57
CA ARG A 392 18.54 5.49 -20.24
C ARG A 392 17.28 5.64 -21.09
N ASN A 393 16.26 6.29 -20.55
CA ASN A 393 15.03 6.56 -21.31
C ASN A 393 15.29 7.49 -22.50
N ILE A 394 16.10 8.52 -22.31
CA ILE A 394 16.52 9.44 -23.40
C ILE A 394 17.32 8.69 -24.47
N ALA A 395 18.28 7.83 -24.08
CA ALA A 395 19.04 7.01 -25.02
C ALA A 395 18.12 6.07 -25.83
N ALA A 396 17.15 5.43 -25.18
CA ALA A 396 16.17 4.58 -25.85
C ALA A 396 15.26 5.38 -26.80
N THR A 397 14.79 6.57 -26.38
CA THR A 397 13.99 7.48 -27.22
C THR A 397 14.77 7.96 -28.46
N ALA A 398 16.08 8.17 -28.31
CA ALA A 398 16.98 8.51 -29.42
C ALA A 398 17.27 7.32 -30.34
N GLY A 399 16.71 6.13 -30.10
CA GLY A 399 16.85 4.95 -30.94
C GLY A 399 18.11 4.08 -30.64
N ALA A 400 18.68 4.20 -29.44
CA ALA A 400 19.79 3.34 -29.04
C ALA A 400 19.30 1.89 -28.81
N GLN A 401 20.03 0.93 -29.39
CA GLN A 401 19.81 -0.50 -29.11
C GLN A 401 20.30 -0.87 -27.72
N LYS A 402 19.83 -2.01 -27.19
CA LYS A 402 20.15 -2.47 -25.82
C LYS A 402 21.65 -2.49 -25.52
N SER A 403 22.48 -2.86 -26.50
CA SER A 403 23.95 -2.88 -26.42
C SER A 403 24.62 -1.50 -26.41
N GLU A 404 23.91 -0.46 -26.89
CA GLU A 404 24.44 0.91 -27.05
C GLU A 404 24.04 1.81 -25.88
N ILE A 405 22.96 1.45 -25.15
CA ILE A 405 22.36 2.29 -24.10
C ILE A 405 23.41 2.69 -23.05
N ASP A 406 24.23 1.75 -22.56
CA ASP A 406 25.18 2.04 -21.50
C ASP A 406 26.28 3.02 -21.95
N ALA A 407 26.75 2.90 -23.19
CA ALA A 407 27.74 3.81 -23.77
C ALA A 407 27.16 5.22 -23.98
N VAL A 408 25.92 5.33 -24.50
CA VAL A 408 25.22 6.60 -24.66
C VAL A 408 24.98 7.27 -23.31
N VAL A 409 24.46 6.53 -22.33
CA VAL A 409 24.21 7.02 -20.97
C VAL A 409 25.47 7.57 -20.32
N ALA A 410 26.58 6.84 -20.38
CA ALA A 410 27.86 7.30 -19.82
C ALA A 410 28.28 8.65 -20.40
N ARG A 411 28.10 8.83 -21.71
CA ARG A 411 28.44 10.07 -22.40
C ARG A 411 27.49 11.22 -22.04
N LEU A 412 26.15 10.97 -22.01
CA LEU A 412 25.16 11.97 -21.60
C LEU A 412 25.40 12.51 -20.19
N ILE A 413 25.83 11.64 -19.28
CA ILE A 413 26.17 12.01 -17.88
C ILE A 413 27.48 12.80 -17.84
N ALA A 414 28.52 12.36 -18.55
CA ALA A 414 29.80 13.04 -18.62
C ALA A 414 29.66 14.46 -19.17
N ASP A 415 28.87 14.61 -20.23
CA ASP A 415 28.61 15.88 -20.93
C ASP A 415 27.60 16.77 -20.19
N LYS A 416 27.00 16.27 -19.07
CA LYS A 416 25.95 16.95 -18.28
C LYS A 416 24.76 17.42 -19.14
N SER A 417 24.45 16.70 -20.20
CA SER A 417 23.41 17.07 -21.18
C SER A 417 22.54 15.85 -21.51
N ILE A 418 21.48 15.65 -20.71
CA ILE A 418 20.54 14.55 -20.87
C ILE A 418 19.33 15.03 -21.67
N ARG A 419 19.49 15.10 -23.01
CA ARG A 419 18.47 15.52 -23.98
C ARG A 419 18.49 14.59 -25.18
N VAL A 420 17.33 14.44 -25.84
CA VAL A 420 17.17 13.53 -26.98
C VAL A 420 18.12 13.93 -28.13
N GLU A 421 18.18 15.22 -28.46
CA GLU A 421 19.03 15.71 -29.58
C GLU A 421 20.53 15.46 -29.31
N HIS A 422 20.95 15.48 -28.01
CA HIS A 422 22.33 15.15 -27.65
C HIS A 422 22.58 13.65 -27.70
N ALA A 423 21.61 12.84 -27.27
CA ALA A 423 21.69 11.39 -27.36
C ALA A 423 21.76 10.90 -28.81
N GLU A 424 21.02 11.51 -29.72
CA GLU A 424 21.08 11.22 -31.18
C GLU A 424 22.47 11.50 -31.74
N LYS A 425 23.11 12.62 -31.34
CA LYS A 425 24.48 12.95 -31.77
C LYS A 425 25.49 11.94 -31.22
N VAL A 426 25.43 11.64 -29.94
CA VAL A 426 26.29 10.65 -29.31
C VAL A 426 26.11 9.27 -29.95
N LEU A 427 24.88 8.89 -30.26
CA LEU A 427 24.57 7.61 -30.90
C LEU A 427 25.15 7.56 -32.33
N ALA A 428 25.05 8.67 -33.09
CA ALA A 428 25.67 8.78 -34.41
C ALA A 428 27.21 8.66 -34.33
N GLU A 429 27.85 9.31 -33.35
CA GLU A 429 29.30 9.17 -33.09
C GLU A 429 29.71 7.73 -32.76
N ILE A 430 28.96 7.04 -31.89
CA ILE A 430 29.22 5.65 -31.53
C ILE A 430 29.08 4.71 -32.74
N ARG A 431 28.10 4.95 -33.61
CA ARG A 431 27.86 4.16 -34.82
C ARG A 431 28.79 4.52 -36.00
N GLY A 432 29.24 5.78 -36.07
CA GLY A 432 30.14 6.26 -37.12
C GLY A 432 31.64 6.08 -36.83
N GLY A 433 31.99 5.65 -35.61
CA GLY A 433 33.36 5.42 -35.19
C GLY A 433 33.85 3.97 -35.32
N ASN A 434 33.10 3.12 -36.03
CA ASN A 434 33.53 1.74 -36.43
C ASN A 434 33.91 1.68 -37.89
#